data_3ee3bf9f05066daf6ee9803abed27633
#
_entry.id   3ee3bf9f05066daf6ee9803abed27633
#
_cell.length_a   1.000
_cell.length_b   1.000
_cell.length_c   1.000
_cell.angle_alpha   90.00
_cell.angle_beta   90.00
_cell.angle_gamma   90.00
#
_symmetry.space_group_name_H-M   'P 1'
#
loop_
_entity.id
_entity.type
_entity.pdbx_description
1 polymer ?
#
loop_
_entity_poly.entity_id
_entity_poly.type
_entity_poly.pdbx_seq_one_letter_code
_entity_poly.pdbx_strand_id
1 'polypeptide(L)'
;MASTNVAYQSVAIKYGILVGVAHIIYFVLMWILGLLDVIELSFISGFFLVIGICVAISRFKRIRGGSLRYLQGLGIGATVGVVSSAILALFLMIFLSIFRTGYIENLQASALFPESITKLSVFILTILYGTVPGLLIGFIAMQWFKREDHSTMPGQR
;
A
#
# COMPACT_ATOMS: atom_id res chain seq x y z
N MET A 1 -24.47 4.20 -25.60
CA MET A 1 -23.29 3.58 -24.96
C MET A 1 -23.03 4.33 -23.66
N ALA A 2 -23.42 3.75 -22.54
CA ALA A 2 -23.17 4.35 -21.23
C ALA A 2 -21.66 4.27 -20.94
N SER A 3 -20.96 5.40 -21.00
CA SER A 3 -19.59 5.50 -20.52
C SER A 3 -19.62 5.31 -19.01
N THR A 4 -19.32 4.10 -18.57
CA THR A 4 -19.07 3.83 -17.16
C THR A 4 -17.85 4.66 -16.75
N ASN A 5 -18.09 5.85 -16.23
CA ASN A 5 -17.08 6.66 -15.56
C ASN A 5 -16.67 5.94 -14.26
N VAL A 6 -15.92 4.84 -14.40
CA VAL A 6 -15.33 4.18 -13.24
C VAL A 6 -14.31 5.13 -12.66
N ALA A 7 -14.65 5.72 -11.53
CA ALA A 7 -13.74 6.59 -10.80
C ALA A 7 -12.49 5.78 -10.42
N TYR A 8 -11.30 6.31 -10.68
CA TYR A 8 -10.03 5.67 -10.29
C TYR A 8 -9.99 5.32 -8.80
N GLN A 9 -10.72 6.08 -7.99
CA GLN A 9 -10.86 5.88 -6.56
C GLN A 9 -11.48 4.52 -6.20
N SER A 10 -12.54 4.09 -6.90
CA SER A 10 -13.19 2.80 -6.61
C SER A 10 -12.26 1.61 -6.90
N VAL A 11 -11.48 1.71 -7.97
CA VAL A 11 -10.45 0.70 -8.28
C VAL A 11 -9.36 0.72 -7.20
N ALA A 12 -8.85 1.90 -6.85
CA ALA A 12 -7.80 2.05 -5.85
C ALA A 12 -8.22 1.55 -4.47
N ILE A 13 -9.43 1.87 -4.02
CA ILE A 13 -9.97 1.39 -2.74
C ILE A 13 -10.09 -0.13 -2.74
N LYS A 14 -10.61 -0.74 -3.80
CA LYS A 14 -10.73 -2.20 -3.91
C LYS A 14 -9.38 -2.90 -3.76
N TYR A 15 -8.37 -2.42 -4.49
CA TYR A 15 -7.02 -2.99 -4.38
C TYR A 15 -6.33 -2.64 -3.07
N GLY A 16 -6.59 -1.46 -2.50
CA GLY A 16 -6.13 -1.08 -1.16
C GLY A 16 -6.63 -2.02 -0.08
N ILE A 17 -7.93 -2.40 -0.13
CA ILE A 17 -8.50 -3.39 0.79
C ILE A 17 -7.82 -4.75 0.60
N LEU A 18 -7.64 -5.20 -0.63
CA LEU A 18 -7.02 -6.48 -0.93
C LEU A 18 -5.57 -6.56 -0.42
N VAL A 19 -4.81 -5.50 -0.63
CA VAL A 19 -3.43 -5.36 -0.12
C VAL A 19 -3.43 -5.30 1.41
N GLY A 20 -4.36 -4.55 2.01
CA GLY A 20 -4.49 -4.48 3.47
C GLY A 20 -4.75 -5.85 4.11
N VAL A 21 -5.65 -6.63 3.51
CA VAL A 21 -5.93 -8.01 3.96
C VAL A 21 -4.68 -8.90 3.79
N ALA A 22 -3.96 -8.78 2.68
CA ALA A 22 -2.72 -9.53 2.46
C ALA A 22 -1.66 -9.18 3.52
N HIS A 23 -1.53 -7.91 3.91
CA HIS A 23 -0.65 -7.49 5.01
C HIS A 23 -1.04 -8.10 6.35
N ILE A 24 -2.35 -8.15 6.66
CA ILE A 24 -2.84 -8.77 7.90
C ILE A 24 -2.50 -10.26 7.92
N ILE A 25 -2.79 -10.98 6.82
CA ILE A 25 -2.48 -12.41 6.72
C ILE A 25 -0.98 -12.64 6.91
N TYR A 26 -0.16 -11.84 6.24
CA TYR A 26 1.30 -11.92 6.37
C TYR A 26 1.75 -11.66 7.81
N PHE A 27 1.23 -10.62 8.46
CA PHE A 27 1.56 -10.29 9.86
C PHE A 27 1.19 -11.43 10.81
N VAL A 28 -0.02 -11.99 10.68
CA VAL A 28 -0.49 -13.11 11.52
C VAL A 28 0.39 -14.34 11.31
N LEU A 29 0.77 -14.61 10.06
CA LEU A 29 1.66 -15.73 9.74
C LEU A 29 3.03 -15.55 10.40
N MET A 30 3.63 -14.36 10.32
CA MET A 30 4.89 -14.03 10.98
C MET A 30 4.79 -14.14 12.51
N TRP A 31 3.65 -13.75 13.06
CA TRP A 31 3.40 -13.88 14.49
C TRP A 31 3.34 -15.35 14.94
N ILE A 32 2.61 -16.21 14.21
CA ILE A 32 2.50 -17.65 14.50
C ILE A 32 3.87 -18.33 14.41
N LEU A 33 4.70 -17.93 13.44
CA LEU A 33 6.04 -18.46 13.25
C LEU A 33 7.07 -17.92 14.26
N GLY A 34 6.71 -16.93 15.09
CA GLY A 34 7.63 -16.28 16.02
C GLY A 34 8.72 -15.42 15.37
N LEU A 35 8.48 -14.96 14.13
CA LEU A 35 9.46 -14.24 13.30
C LEU A 35 9.23 -12.71 13.27
N LEU A 36 8.45 -12.17 14.20
CA LEU A 36 8.15 -10.73 14.25
C LEU A 36 9.38 -9.84 14.50
N ASP A 37 10.41 -10.41 15.14
CA ASP A 37 11.63 -9.68 15.51
C ASP A 37 12.63 -9.61 14.34
N VAL A 38 12.37 -10.30 13.22
CA VAL A 38 13.22 -10.33 12.03
C VAL A 38 12.85 -9.18 11.10
N ILE A 39 13.62 -8.09 11.17
CA ILE A 39 13.36 -6.85 10.42
C ILE A 39 13.37 -7.08 8.91
N GLU A 40 14.25 -7.96 8.42
CA GLU A 40 14.39 -8.27 6.98
C GLU A 40 13.10 -8.81 6.37
N LEU A 41 12.36 -9.59 7.14
CA LEU A 41 11.08 -10.14 6.70
C LEU A 41 9.99 -9.08 6.59
N SER A 42 10.10 -7.99 7.35
CA SER A 42 9.17 -6.86 7.24
C SER A 42 9.20 -6.19 5.87
N PHE A 43 10.35 -6.21 5.16
CA PHE A 43 10.46 -5.69 3.81
C PHE A 43 9.66 -6.49 2.78
N ILE A 44 9.39 -7.77 3.04
CA ILE A 44 8.56 -8.62 2.15
C ILE A 44 7.15 -8.06 2.06
N SER A 45 6.63 -7.46 3.13
CA SER A 45 5.32 -6.81 3.09
C SER A 45 5.24 -5.69 2.06
N GLY A 46 6.35 -5.00 1.79
CA GLY A 46 6.44 -3.97 0.76
C GLY A 46 6.17 -4.50 -0.66
N PHE A 47 6.51 -5.75 -0.95
CA PHE A 47 6.21 -6.37 -2.25
C PHE A 47 4.71 -6.49 -2.52
N PHE A 48 3.90 -6.76 -1.49
CA PHE A 48 2.43 -6.78 -1.65
C PHE A 48 1.91 -5.42 -2.07
N LEU A 49 2.48 -4.34 -1.51
CA LEU A 49 2.11 -2.98 -1.88
C LEU A 49 2.50 -2.66 -3.33
N VAL A 50 3.73 -3.02 -3.74
CA VAL A 50 4.21 -2.82 -5.13
C VAL A 50 3.31 -3.55 -6.11
N ILE A 51 3.06 -4.84 -5.89
CA ILE A 51 2.23 -5.67 -6.76
C ILE A 51 0.81 -5.11 -6.81
N GLY A 52 0.23 -4.77 -5.65
CA GLY A 52 -1.12 -4.23 -5.56
C GLY A 52 -1.30 -2.92 -6.33
N ILE A 53 -0.35 -2.00 -6.23
CA ILE A 53 -0.37 -0.72 -6.96
C ILE A 53 -0.21 -0.95 -8.46
N CYS A 54 0.76 -1.77 -8.88
CA CYS A 54 0.98 -2.08 -10.29
C CYS A 54 -0.25 -2.74 -10.93
N VAL A 55 -0.88 -3.69 -10.25
CA VAL A 55 -2.11 -4.35 -10.71
C VAL A 55 -3.28 -3.35 -10.77
N ALA A 56 -3.42 -2.48 -9.76
CA ALA A 56 -4.47 -1.47 -9.74
C ALA A 56 -4.35 -0.49 -10.91
N ILE A 57 -3.13 0.02 -11.18
CA ILE A 57 -2.85 0.92 -12.31
C ILE A 57 -3.11 0.20 -13.64
N SER A 58 -2.59 -1.02 -13.81
CA SER A 58 -2.78 -1.84 -15.01
C SER A 58 -4.26 -2.10 -15.29
N ARG A 59 -5.02 -2.46 -14.25
CA ARG A 59 -6.47 -2.70 -14.36
C ARG A 59 -7.21 -1.43 -14.75
N PHE A 60 -6.88 -0.30 -14.14
CA PHE A 60 -7.49 0.98 -14.47
C PHE A 60 -7.16 1.43 -15.90
N LYS A 61 -5.89 1.28 -16.35
CA LYS A 61 -5.47 1.54 -17.74
C LYS A 61 -6.28 0.70 -18.73
N ARG A 62 -6.50 -0.59 -18.43
CA ARG A 62 -7.31 -1.48 -19.29
C ARG A 62 -8.78 -1.04 -19.37
N ILE A 63 -9.39 -0.66 -18.25
CA ILE A 63 -10.79 -0.19 -18.21
C ILE A 63 -10.95 1.10 -19.04
N ARG A 64 -9.93 1.94 -19.09
CA ARG A 64 -9.93 3.21 -19.83
C ARG A 64 -9.47 3.10 -21.29
N GLY A 65 -9.32 1.91 -21.83
CA GLY A 65 -8.91 1.73 -23.23
C GLY A 65 -7.48 2.22 -23.54
N GLY A 66 -6.59 2.16 -22.55
CA GLY A 66 -5.16 2.48 -22.71
C GLY A 66 -4.77 3.89 -22.27
N SER A 67 -5.70 4.85 -22.17
CA SER A 67 -5.37 6.21 -21.76
C SER A 67 -5.30 6.35 -20.24
N LEU A 68 -4.15 6.77 -19.71
CA LEU A 68 -3.92 7.00 -18.30
C LEU A 68 -3.28 8.38 -18.07
N ARG A 69 -3.94 9.23 -17.28
CA ARG A 69 -3.36 10.51 -16.87
C ARG A 69 -2.39 10.27 -15.71
N TYR A 70 -1.24 10.94 -15.74
CA TYR A 70 -0.17 10.79 -14.74
C TYR A 70 -0.69 10.95 -13.28
N LEU A 71 -1.47 12.00 -13.02
CA LEU A 71 -2.04 12.26 -11.70
C LEU A 71 -3.03 11.19 -11.23
N GLN A 72 -3.70 10.50 -12.16
CA GLN A 72 -4.61 9.41 -11.81
C GLN A 72 -3.83 8.18 -11.31
N GLY A 73 -2.71 7.85 -11.96
CA GLY A 73 -1.86 6.75 -11.49
C GLY A 73 -1.21 7.05 -10.15
N LEU A 74 -0.75 8.28 -9.95
CA LEU A 74 -0.23 8.74 -8.65
C LEU A 74 -1.33 8.68 -7.57
N GLY A 75 -2.55 9.13 -7.89
CA GLY A 75 -3.71 9.04 -7.01
C GLY A 75 -4.07 7.60 -6.64
N ILE A 76 -3.95 6.65 -7.60
CA ILE A 76 -4.15 5.21 -7.33
C ILE A 76 -3.10 4.72 -6.32
N GLY A 77 -1.82 5.01 -6.54
CA GLY A 77 -0.74 4.62 -5.64
C GLY A 77 -0.94 5.15 -4.22
N ALA A 78 -1.24 6.44 -4.09
CA ALA A 78 -1.55 7.07 -2.80
C ALA A 78 -2.75 6.43 -2.10
N THR A 79 -3.86 6.25 -2.83
CA THR A 79 -5.09 5.68 -2.25
C THR A 79 -4.91 4.23 -1.83
N VAL A 80 -4.23 3.40 -2.64
CA VAL A 80 -3.89 2.02 -2.26
C VAL A 80 -3.02 2.01 -1.01
N GLY A 81 -2.00 2.87 -0.94
CA GLY A 81 -1.13 3.01 0.22
C GLY A 81 -1.90 3.39 1.49
N VAL A 82 -2.72 4.46 1.44
CA VAL A 82 -3.52 4.93 2.58
C VAL A 82 -4.51 3.86 3.04
N VAL A 83 -5.28 3.28 2.12
CA VAL A 83 -6.33 2.30 2.47
C VAL A 83 -5.72 1.04 3.05
N SER A 84 -4.66 0.49 2.43
CA SER A 84 -4.02 -0.73 2.93
C SER A 84 -3.36 -0.53 4.29
N SER A 85 -2.69 0.60 4.49
CA SER A 85 -2.03 0.91 5.76
C SER A 85 -3.02 1.27 6.87
N ALA A 86 -4.14 1.93 6.55
CA ALA A 86 -5.20 2.19 7.52
C ALA A 86 -5.84 0.89 8.04
N ILE A 87 -6.10 -0.07 7.15
CA ILE A 87 -6.61 -1.39 7.51
C ILE A 87 -5.61 -2.12 8.41
N LEU A 88 -4.32 -2.14 8.03
CA LEU A 88 -3.27 -2.75 8.85
C LEU A 88 -3.14 -2.05 10.21
N ALA A 89 -3.17 -0.71 10.24
CA ALA A 89 -3.06 0.07 11.47
C ALA A 89 -4.21 -0.19 12.44
N LEU A 90 -5.44 -0.28 11.93
CA LEU A 90 -6.61 -0.66 12.74
C LEU A 90 -6.46 -2.07 13.31
N PHE A 91 -6.01 -3.01 12.47
CA PHE A 91 -5.76 -4.38 12.91
C PHE A 91 -4.67 -4.40 14.01
N LEU A 92 -3.54 -3.72 13.81
CA LEU A 92 -2.46 -3.64 14.80
C LEU A 92 -2.93 -3.02 16.11
N MET A 93 -3.75 -1.97 16.07
CA MET A 93 -4.30 -1.35 17.27
C MET A 93 -5.14 -2.34 18.09
N ILE A 94 -5.99 -3.13 17.44
CA ILE A 94 -6.81 -4.18 18.07
C ILE A 94 -5.90 -5.29 18.58
N PHE A 95 -4.99 -5.78 17.76
CA PHE A 95 -4.07 -6.86 18.09
C PHE A 95 -3.20 -6.53 19.32
N LEU A 96 -2.60 -5.35 19.35
CA LEU A 96 -1.77 -4.89 20.47
C LEU A 96 -2.59 -4.68 21.76
N SER A 97 -3.88 -4.39 21.62
CA SER A 97 -4.76 -4.22 22.78
C SER A 97 -5.15 -5.55 23.43
N ILE A 98 -5.22 -6.63 22.64
CA ILE A 98 -5.72 -7.94 23.10
C ILE A 98 -4.57 -8.89 23.43
N PHE A 99 -3.53 -8.96 22.57
CA PHE A 99 -2.55 -10.04 22.63
C PHE A 99 -1.18 -9.63 23.19
N ARG A 100 -0.79 -8.36 23.14
CA ARG A 100 0.56 -7.93 23.50
C ARG A 100 0.63 -6.55 24.17
N THR A 101 0.44 -6.51 25.46
CA THR A 101 0.77 -5.32 26.27
C THR A 101 2.27 -5.05 26.30
N GLY A 102 3.13 -6.08 26.32
CA GLY A 102 4.59 -5.94 26.36
C GLY A 102 5.27 -5.61 25.01
N TYR A 103 4.57 -5.66 23.88
CA TYR A 103 5.18 -5.33 22.58
C TYR A 103 5.56 -3.85 22.46
N ILE A 104 4.76 -2.97 23.04
CA ILE A 104 5.05 -1.53 23.06
C ILE A 104 6.27 -1.24 23.93
N GLU A 105 6.41 -1.96 25.06
CA GLU A 105 7.58 -1.85 25.94
C GLU A 105 8.87 -2.29 25.23
N ASN A 106 8.80 -3.36 24.43
CA ASN A 106 9.92 -3.80 23.60
C ASN A 106 10.26 -2.80 22.49
N LEU A 107 9.28 -2.15 21.87
CA LEU A 107 9.50 -1.09 20.89
C LEU A 107 10.12 0.15 21.54
N GLN A 108 9.70 0.50 22.76
CA GLN A 108 10.27 1.61 23.54
C GLN A 108 11.71 1.32 23.95
N ALA A 109 12.04 0.06 24.24
CA ALA A 109 13.40 -0.37 24.56
C ALA A 109 14.33 -0.40 23.33
N SER A 110 13.78 -0.35 22.11
CA SER A 110 14.57 -0.30 20.89
C SER A 110 15.07 1.13 20.63
N ALA A 111 16.34 1.29 20.29
CA ALA A 111 16.96 2.58 20.01
C ALA A 111 16.37 3.33 18.78
N LEU A 112 15.48 2.66 18.03
CA LEU A 112 14.86 3.19 16.81
C LEU A 112 13.60 4.01 17.08
N PHE A 113 13.00 3.90 18.27
CA PHE A 113 11.76 4.57 18.61
C PHE A 113 11.90 5.39 19.90
N PRO A 114 11.24 6.55 19.98
CA PRO A 114 11.28 7.36 21.20
C PRO A 114 10.57 6.62 22.36
N GLU A 115 11.06 6.82 23.60
CA GLU A 115 10.49 6.25 24.82
C GLU A 115 8.99 6.56 25.03
N SER A 116 8.48 7.59 24.35
CA SER A 116 7.09 8.03 24.44
C SER A 116 6.16 7.43 23.37
N ILE A 117 6.57 6.33 22.69
CA ILE A 117 5.71 5.72 21.67
C ILE A 117 4.42 5.16 22.29
N THR A 118 3.30 5.57 21.77
CA THR A 118 1.97 5.15 22.18
C THR A 118 1.30 4.33 21.09
N LYS A 119 0.20 3.63 21.42
CA LYS A 119 -0.63 2.93 20.41
C LYS A 119 -1.07 3.87 19.29
N LEU A 120 -1.39 5.12 19.62
CA LEU A 120 -1.77 6.14 18.64
C LEU A 120 -0.60 6.50 17.74
N SER A 121 0.62 6.63 18.28
CA SER A 121 1.81 6.87 17.49
C SER A 121 2.08 5.73 16.51
N VAL A 122 1.95 4.48 16.95
CA VAL A 122 2.07 3.30 16.07
C VAL A 122 1.04 3.36 14.95
N PHE A 123 -0.21 3.71 15.27
CA PHE A 123 -1.27 3.87 14.27
C PHE A 123 -0.93 4.91 13.20
N ILE A 124 -0.53 6.11 13.62
CA ILE A 124 -0.16 7.20 12.70
C ILE A 124 1.06 6.82 11.86
N LEU A 125 2.10 6.28 12.49
CA LEU A 125 3.32 5.84 11.80
C LEU A 125 3.01 4.77 10.76
N THR A 126 2.17 3.78 11.08
CA THR A 126 1.79 2.73 10.12
C THR A 126 1.12 3.32 8.88
N ILE A 127 0.25 4.32 9.04
CA ILE A 127 -0.39 5.00 7.90
C ILE A 127 0.65 5.76 7.07
N LEU A 128 1.57 6.47 7.70
CA LEU A 128 2.63 7.20 7.00
C LEU A 128 3.56 6.24 6.24
N TYR A 129 3.98 5.14 6.88
CA TYR A 129 4.84 4.12 6.27
C TYR A 129 4.17 3.39 5.09
N GLY A 130 2.86 3.35 5.00
CA GLY A 130 2.16 2.83 3.82
C GLY A 130 1.91 3.89 2.76
N THR A 131 1.58 5.12 3.17
CA THR A 131 1.23 6.21 2.25
C THR A 131 2.42 6.72 1.46
N VAL A 132 3.55 6.97 2.11
CA VAL A 132 4.76 7.51 1.47
C VAL A 132 5.32 6.54 0.42
N PRO A 133 5.58 5.26 0.74
CA PRO A 133 5.97 4.29 -0.29
C PRO A 133 4.90 4.11 -1.37
N GLY A 134 3.61 4.15 -1.02
CA GLY A 134 2.52 4.06 -1.99
C GLY A 134 2.57 5.16 -3.05
N LEU A 135 2.86 6.40 -2.64
CA LEU A 135 3.10 7.52 -3.55
C LEU A 135 4.33 7.30 -4.43
N LEU A 136 5.46 6.89 -3.84
CA LEU A 136 6.71 6.66 -4.56
C LEU A 136 6.56 5.53 -5.59
N ILE A 137 5.94 4.42 -5.19
CA ILE A 137 5.67 3.28 -6.08
C ILE A 137 4.74 3.72 -7.22
N GLY A 138 3.67 4.47 -6.90
CA GLY A 138 2.76 5.03 -7.91
C GLY A 138 3.50 5.93 -8.90
N PHE A 139 4.41 6.77 -8.42
CA PHE A 139 5.26 7.63 -9.24
C PHE A 139 6.16 6.81 -10.18
N ILE A 140 6.89 5.82 -9.65
CA ILE A 140 7.79 4.96 -10.43
C ILE A 140 6.99 4.13 -11.44
N ALA A 141 5.87 3.52 -11.02
CA ALA A 141 5.01 2.75 -11.89
C ALA A 141 4.49 3.59 -13.07
N MET A 142 4.13 4.87 -12.82
CA MET A 142 3.67 5.75 -13.90
C MET A 142 4.76 6.10 -14.90
N GLN A 143 6.03 6.17 -14.49
CA GLN A 143 7.15 6.33 -15.43
C GLN A 143 7.23 5.14 -16.41
N TRP A 144 6.98 3.92 -15.90
CA TRP A 144 6.97 2.71 -16.71
C TRP A 144 5.76 2.63 -17.63
N PHE A 145 4.56 2.82 -17.09
CA PHE A 145 3.30 2.70 -17.84
C PHE A 145 3.11 3.79 -18.91
N LYS A 146 3.76 4.95 -18.77
CA LYS A 146 3.68 6.05 -19.74
C LYS A 146 4.66 5.89 -20.92
N ARG A 147 5.73 5.11 -20.78
CA ARG A 147 6.69 4.88 -21.87
C ARG A 147 6.09 4.21 -23.09
N GLU A 148 5.06 3.40 -22.93
CA GLU A 148 4.40 2.67 -24.02
C GLU A 148 3.52 3.57 -24.91
N ASP A 149 3.06 4.72 -24.43
CA ASP A 149 2.19 5.62 -25.21
C ASP A 149 2.93 6.43 -26.28
N HIS A 150 4.28 6.46 -26.25
CA HIS A 150 5.10 7.13 -27.24
C HIS A 150 5.44 6.28 -28.46
N SER A 151 5.19 4.97 -28.44
CA SER A 151 5.52 4.06 -29.53
C SER A 151 4.40 3.87 -30.56
N THR A 152 3.21 4.44 -30.31
CA THR A 152 2.09 4.39 -31.26
C THR A 152 1.64 5.81 -31.62
N MET A 153 2.46 6.51 -32.41
CA MET A 153 1.96 7.59 -33.24
C MET A 153 1.29 6.98 -34.49
N PRO A 154 -0.04 6.92 -34.59
CA PRO A 154 -0.69 6.59 -35.86
C PRO A 154 -0.65 7.86 -36.71
N GLY A 155 0.20 7.91 -37.70
CA GLY A 155 0.14 9.01 -38.65
C GLY A 155 1.44 9.31 -39.39
N GLN A 156 2.13 8.29 -39.91
CA GLN A 156 3.00 8.45 -41.05
C GLN A 156 2.80 7.28 -42.02
N ARG A 157 1.76 7.42 -42.83
CA ARG A 157 1.64 6.80 -44.15
C ARG A 157 1.06 7.83 -45.08
#